data_e7c0ffca3f6817746f23229332ba8e9d
#
_entry.id   e7c0ffca3f6817746f23229332ba8e9d
#
_cell.length_a   1.000
_cell.length_b   1.000
_cell.length_c   1.000
_cell.angle_alpha   90.00
_cell.angle_beta   90.00
_cell.angle_gamma   90.00
#
_symmetry.space_group_name_H-M   'P 1'
#
loop_
_entity.id
_entity.type
_entity.pdbx_description
1 polymer ?
#
loop_
_entity_poly.entity_id
_entity_poly.type
_entity_poly.pdbx_seq_one_letter_code
_entity_poly.pdbx_strand_id
1 'polypeptide(L)'
;MCVPHEMGEEKVPQFMDFHDDLKLPDEAIAQITQETKDHKADQFGVRQLELFHNPDGKVYCLLEAPDAEAVRSHHAALGVPCGDVHEVSGLL
;
A
#
# COMPACT_ATOMS: atom_id res chain seq x y z
N MET A 1 -12.59 -22.16 18.02
CA MET A 1 -11.83 -21.99 17.95
C MET A 1 -11.30 -21.49 17.43
N CYS A 2 -11.26 -21.30 17.29
CA CYS A 2 -10.61 -21.02 16.85
C CYS A 2 -9.77 -20.83 16.59
N VAL A 3 -9.52 -20.69 16.46
CA VAL A 3 -8.61 -20.54 16.21
C VAL A 3 -7.73 -20.61 15.92
N PRO A 4 -7.61 -20.82 15.69
CA PRO A 4 -6.63 -20.87 15.52
C PRO A 4 -5.94 -20.37 14.79
N HIS A 5 -6.23 -20.13 14.44
CA HIS A 5 -5.63 -19.78 13.95
C HIS A 5 -5.02 -19.05 13.76
N GLU A 6 -5.62 -18.68 14.00
CA GLU A 6 -4.92 -17.92 13.85
C GLU A 6 -3.77 -18.25 14.00
N MET A 7 -3.82 -19.17 14.39
CA MET A 7 -2.78 -19.68 14.59
C MET A 7 -2.03 -19.75 13.47
N GLY A 8 -1.16 -19.76 13.32
CA GLY A 8 -0.37 -19.87 12.25
C GLY A 8 -0.62 -18.95 11.14
N GLU A 9 -1.74 -18.27 11.26
CA GLU A 9 -1.97 -17.40 10.28
C GLU A 9 -1.48 -16.12 10.60
N GLU A 10 -0.37 -15.71 10.08
CA GLU A 10 0.16 -14.46 10.30
C GLU A 10 -0.48 -13.52 9.38
N LYS A 11 -1.22 -12.56 9.87
CA LYS A 11 -1.75 -11.54 9.05
C LYS A 11 -0.69 -10.55 8.77
N VAL A 12 -0.46 -10.27 7.51
CA VAL A 12 0.46 -9.20 7.11
C VAL A 12 -0.21 -7.88 7.44
N PRO A 13 0.47 -6.98 8.14
CA PRO A 13 -0.13 -5.68 8.46
C PRO A 13 -0.50 -4.90 7.21
N GLN A 14 -1.58 -4.14 7.31
CA GLN A 14 -2.04 -3.28 6.23
C GLN A 14 -1.85 -1.83 6.64
N PHE A 15 -1.50 -1.01 5.69
CA PHE A 15 -1.23 0.40 5.93
C PHE A 15 -1.96 1.26 4.92
N MET A 16 -2.46 2.38 5.38
CA MET A 16 -3.09 3.37 4.52
C MET A 16 -2.21 4.61 4.52
N ASP A 17 -1.92 5.15 3.34
CA ASP A 17 -1.25 6.42 3.27
C ASP A 17 -2.03 7.35 2.36
N PHE A 18 -1.79 8.65 2.52
CA PHE A 18 -2.52 9.67 1.82
C PHE A 18 -1.54 10.68 1.22
N HIS A 19 -1.75 11.00 -0.04
CA HIS A 19 -0.99 12.03 -0.72
C HIS A 19 -1.95 13.14 -1.14
N ASP A 20 -1.73 14.34 -0.64
CA ASP A 20 -2.63 15.44 -0.88
C ASP A 20 -2.54 15.99 -2.30
N ASP A 21 -1.37 15.96 -2.89
CA ASP A 21 -1.17 16.50 -4.21
C ASP A 21 -0.15 15.65 -4.97
N LEU A 22 -0.61 14.54 -5.48
CA LEU A 22 0.26 13.64 -6.23
C LEU A 22 -0.39 13.37 -7.56
N LYS A 23 0.15 13.99 -8.60
CA LYS A 23 -0.38 13.82 -9.92
C LYS A 23 0.40 12.74 -10.63
N LEU A 24 -0.25 11.60 -10.80
CA LEU A 24 0.39 10.45 -11.40
C LEU A 24 0.14 10.47 -12.91
N PRO A 25 1.18 10.31 -13.71
CA PRO A 25 0.99 10.18 -15.14
C PRO A 25 0.29 8.87 -15.48
N ASP A 26 -0.35 8.81 -16.62
CA ASP A 26 -1.13 7.64 -17.02
C ASP A 26 -0.31 6.36 -17.02
N GLU A 27 0.94 6.44 -17.43
CA GLU A 27 1.78 5.25 -17.46
C GLU A 27 2.12 4.75 -16.05
N ALA A 28 2.24 5.66 -15.08
CA ALA A 28 2.47 5.26 -13.71
C ALA A 28 1.24 4.56 -13.15
N ILE A 29 0.05 5.09 -13.46
CA ILE A 29 -1.20 4.49 -13.03
C ILE A 29 -1.34 3.10 -13.65
N ALA A 30 -1.01 2.95 -14.92
CA ALA A 30 -1.09 1.66 -15.59
C ALA A 30 -0.15 0.64 -14.96
N GLN A 31 1.06 1.06 -14.63
CA GLN A 31 2.03 0.17 -14.01
C GLN A 31 1.58 -0.27 -12.62
N ILE A 32 1.12 0.68 -11.81
CA ILE A 32 0.64 0.37 -10.47
C ILE A 32 -0.56 -0.57 -10.55
N THR A 33 -1.45 -0.33 -11.50
CA THR A 33 -2.63 -1.17 -11.70
C THR A 33 -2.20 -2.61 -12.02
N GLN A 34 -1.23 -2.76 -12.90
CA GLN A 34 -0.78 -4.09 -13.30
C GLN A 34 -0.11 -4.81 -12.13
N GLU A 35 0.73 -4.11 -11.39
CA GLU A 35 1.41 -4.70 -10.24
C GLU A 35 0.43 -5.08 -9.16
N THR A 36 -0.61 -4.28 -8.97
CA THR A 36 -1.65 -4.58 -8.00
C THR A 36 -2.40 -5.85 -8.40
N LYS A 37 -2.75 -5.97 -9.67
CA LYS A 37 -3.44 -7.15 -10.15
C LYS A 37 -2.58 -8.39 -10.04
N ASP A 38 -1.28 -8.24 -10.21
CA ASP A 38 -0.34 -9.36 -10.14
C ASP A 38 0.04 -9.71 -8.70
N HIS A 39 -0.44 -8.95 -7.73
CA HIS A 39 -0.10 -9.13 -6.31
C HIS A 39 1.41 -9.10 -6.10
N LYS A 40 2.08 -8.19 -6.80
CA LYS A 40 3.52 -8.15 -6.78
C LYS A 40 4.05 -7.35 -5.61
N ALA A 41 4.93 -7.97 -4.82
CA ALA A 41 5.60 -7.28 -3.73
C ALA A 41 6.93 -6.75 -4.22
N ASP A 42 7.37 -5.62 -3.66
CA ASP A 42 8.66 -5.06 -4.02
C ASP A 42 9.76 -5.65 -3.13
N GLN A 43 10.98 -5.11 -3.24
CA GLN A 43 12.13 -5.61 -2.49
C GLN A 43 12.00 -5.40 -0.98
N PHE A 44 11.09 -4.55 -0.55
CA PHE A 44 10.86 -4.30 0.88
C PHE A 44 9.70 -5.12 1.41
N GLY A 45 9.08 -5.93 0.57
CA GLY A 45 7.92 -6.72 0.95
C GLY A 45 6.62 -5.94 0.94
N VAL A 46 6.60 -4.81 0.26
CA VAL A 46 5.40 -3.96 0.16
C VAL A 46 4.60 -4.37 -1.06
N ARG A 47 3.31 -4.56 -0.86
CA ARG A 47 2.40 -4.92 -1.95
C ARG A 47 1.22 -4.00 -1.95
N GLN A 48 0.94 -3.39 -3.08
CA GLN A 48 -0.20 -2.50 -3.23
C GLN A 48 -1.48 -3.33 -3.31
N LEU A 49 -2.43 -3.04 -2.45
CA LEU A 49 -3.72 -3.72 -2.48
C LEU A 49 -4.74 -2.92 -3.27
N GLU A 50 -4.72 -1.60 -3.09
CA GLU A 50 -5.64 -0.74 -3.79
C GLU A 50 -5.07 0.67 -3.83
N LEU A 51 -5.42 1.42 -4.83
CA LEU A 51 -5.06 2.83 -4.94
C LEU A 51 -6.28 3.59 -5.40
N PHE A 52 -6.68 4.58 -4.61
CA PHE A 52 -7.79 5.44 -4.97
C PHE A 52 -7.24 6.82 -5.30
N HIS A 53 -7.76 7.45 -6.32
CA HIS A 53 -7.32 8.80 -6.70
C HIS A 53 -8.51 9.59 -7.22
N ASN A 54 -8.35 10.91 -7.26
CA ASN A 54 -9.41 11.76 -7.79
C ASN A 54 -8.79 12.85 -8.64
N PRO A 55 -9.61 13.62 -9.35
CA PRO A 55 -9.08 14.66 -10.26
C PRO A 55 -8.30 15.76 -9.55
N ASP A 56 -8.48 15.93 -8.25
CA ASP A 56 -7.77 16.96 -7.51
C ASP A 56 -6.34 16.57 -7.16
N GLY A 57 -5.92 15.38 -7.53
CA GLY A 57 -4.57 14.92 -7.24
C GLY A 57 -4.42 14.24 -5.90
N LYS A 58 -5.52 13.95 -5.21
CA LYS A 58 -5.45 13.24 -3.94
C LYS A 58 -5.38 11.75 -4.21
N VAL A 59 -4.48 11.07 -3.51
CA VAL A 59 -4.24 9.66 -3.71
C VAL A 59 -4.24 8.95 -2.37
N TYR A 60 -4.99 7.86 -2.28
CA TYR A 60 -5.07 7.05 -1.08
C TYR A 60 -4.57 5.66 -1.44
N CYS A 61 -3.58 5.18 -0.71
CA CYS A 61 -2.97 3.88 -0.99
C CYS A 61 -3.25 2.93 0.15
N LEU A 62 -3.69 1.73 -0.18
CA LEU A 62 -3.83 0.64 0.80
C LEU A 62 -2.79 -0.40 0.42
N LEU A 63 -1.89 -0.69 1.37
CA LEU A 63 -0.75 -1.55 1.12
C LEU A 63 -0.62 -2.62 2.19
N GLU A 64 0.00 -3.74 1.83
CA GLU A 64 0.50 -4.70 2.82
C GLU A 64 2.00 -4.51 2.93
N ALA A 65 2.53 -4.56 4.13
CA ALA A 65 3.96 -4.41 4.37
C ALA A 65 4.33 -5.04 5.71
N PRO A 66 5.60 -5.42 5.92
CA PRO A 66 6.02 -5.94 7.22
C PRO A 66 5.90 -4.92 8.33
N ASP A 67 6.15 -3.65 8.03
CA ASP A 67 6.05 -2.57 9.00
C ASP A 67 5.96 -1.23 8.27
N ALA A 68 5.75 -0.16 9.02
CA ALA A 68 5.61 1.18 8.44
C ALA A 68 6.90 1.65 7.79
N GLU A 69 8.04 1.21 8.31
CA GLU A 69 9.32 1.60 7.75
C GLU A 69 9.48 1.04 6.32
N ALA A 70 8.98 -0.16 6.07
CA ALA A 70 9.01 -0.73 4.73
C ALA A 70 8.20 0.14 3.76
N VAL A 71 7.07 0.67 4.21
CA VAL A 71 6.25 1.56 3.37
C VAL A 71 7.01 2.82 3.04
N ARG A 72 7.72 3.39 4.01
CA ARG A 72 8.52 4.59 3.79
C ARG A 72 9.66 4.32 2.81
N SER A 73 10.32 3.17 2.94
CA SER A 73 11.40 2.78 2.04
C SER A 73 10.89 2.59 0.61
N HIS A 74 9.70 2.01 0.49
CA HIS A 74 9.05 1.82 -0.80
C HIS A 74 8.82 3.17 -1.49
N HIS A 75 8.31 4.16 -0.76
CA HIS A 75 8.09 5.49 -1.32
C HIS A 75 9.41 6.14 -1.70
N ALA A 76 10.43 6.02 -0.86
CA ALA A 76 11.73 6.61 -1.13
C ALA A 76 12.34 6.03 -2.41
N ALA A 77 12.20 4.72 -2.61
CA ALA A 77 12.73 4.07 -3.79
C ALA A 77 12.03 4.53 -5.06
N LEU A 78 10.76 4.92 -4.96
CA LEU A 78 10.02 5.44 -6.10
C LEU A 78 10.19 6.93 -6.30
N GLY A 79 10.86 7.60 -5.38
CA GLY A 79 10.99 9.06 -5.43
C GLY A 79 9.68 9.77 -5.15
N VAL A 80 8.77 9.14 -4.43
CA VAL A 80 7.46 9.70 -4.11
C VAL A 80 7.46 10.14 -2.66
N PRO A 81 6.99 11.36 -2.35
CA PRO A 81 6.91 11.79 -0.97
C PRO A 81 6.01 10.85 -0.17
N CYS A 82 6.44 10.49 1.01
CA CYS A 82 5.64 9.65 1.88
C CYS A 82 5.07 10.51 2.98
N GLY A 83 3.76 10.62 3.01
CA GLY A 83 3.09 11.37 4.07
C GLY A 83 2.86 10.47 5.27
N ASP A 84 1.76 10.70 5.95
CA ASP A 84 1.42 9.89 7.11
C ASP A 84 1.09 8.47 6.68
N VAL A 85 1.60 7.50 7.40
CA VAL A 85 1.34 6.10 7.16
C VAL A 85 0.65 5.55 8.39
N HIS A 86 -0.54 5.02 8.22
CA HIS A 86 -1.33 4.52 9.34
C HIS A 86 -1.61 3.04 9.19
N GLU A 87 -1.31 2.27 10.21
CA GLU A 87 -1.70 0.86 10.20
C GLU A 87 -3.22 0.78 10.37
N VAL A 88 -3.87 -0.02 9.56
CA VAL A 88 -5.33 -0.10 9.54
C VAL A 88 -5.78 -1.54 9.56
N SER A 89 -7.02 -1.75 9.96
CA SER A 89 -7.65 -3.06 9.93
C SER A 89 -9.07 -2.89 9.46
N GLY A 90 -9.52 -3.78 8.60
CA GLY A 90 -10.90 -3.78 8.17
C GLY A 90 -11.81 -4.34 9.25
N LEU A 91 -13.04 -3.92 9.23
CA LEU A 91 -14.03 -4.41 10.19
C LEU A 91 -14.81 -5.61 9.66
N LEU A 92 -14.73 -5.89 8.38
CA LEU A 92 -15.50 -6.98 7.77
C LEU A 92 -14.66 -8.24 7.52
#